data_582df765e29893c6bb554c33f9c1ebf5
#
_entry.id   582df765e29893c6bb554c33f9c1ebf5
#
_cell.length_a   1.000
_cell.length_b   1.000
_cell.length_c   1.000
_cell.angle_alpha   90.00
_cell.angle_beta   90.00
_cell.angle_gamma   90.00
#
_symmetry.space_group_name_H-M   'P 1'
#
loop_
_entity.id
_entity.type
_entity.pdbx_description
1 polymer ?
#
loop_
_entity_poly.entity_id
_entity_poly.type
_entity_poly.pdbx_seq_one_letter_code
_entity_poly.pdbx_strand_id
1 'polypeptide(L)'
;MPLRCLIVDDRPSFSEAARELLTDQEVAIVGTATSSAEAIQRIQELRPDVALVDIDLGEESGFDLARQLAADGSVVQVILISTHDEREFKKLIDSSPTVGFLAKTELSAENIRRLLEQAET
;
A
#
# COMPACT_ATOMS: atom_id res chain seq x y z
N MET A 1 18.22 2.88 -7.79
CA MET A 1 17.88 1.98 -6.67
C MET A 1 16.45 1.51 -6.81
N PRO A 2 16.17 0.22 -6.54
CA PRO A 2 14.78 -0.24 -6.63
C PRO A 2 13.94 0.38 -5.51
N LEU A 3 12.68 0.60 -5.83
CA LEU A 3 11.70 1.07 -4.85
C LEU A 3 11.37 -0.08 -3.89
N ARG A 4 11.51 0.14 -2.61
CA ARG A 4 11.25 -0.89 -1.59
C ARG A 4 9.78 -0.83 -1.18
N CYS A 5 9.08 -1.91 -1.37
CA CYS A 5 7.62 -1.96 -1.23
C CYS A 5 7.18 -3.07 -0.27
N LEU A 6 6.26 -2.75 0.62
CA LEU A 6 5.57 -3.72 1.47
C LEU A 6 4.16 -3.90 0.94
N ILE A 7 3.68 -5.14 0.86
CA ILE A 7 2.29 -5.41 0.47
C ILE A 7 1.51 -5.83 1.71
N VAL A 8 0.40 -5.14 1.97
CA VAL A 8 -0.50 -5.45 3.09
C VAL A 8 -1.85 -5.88 2.52
N ASP A 9 -2.12 -7.18 2.57
CA ASP A 9 -3.32 -7.77 1.99
C ASP A 9 -3.56 -9.10 2.70
N ASP A 10 -4.78 -9.39 3.09
CA ASP A 10 -5.12 -10.63 3.78
C ASP A 10 -5.24 -11.83 2.82
N ARG A 11 -5.02 -11.62 1.53
CA ARG A 11 -5.06 -12.67 0.51
C ARG A 11 -3.67 -12.97 -0.03
N PRO A 12 -3.03 -14.07 0.39
CA PRO A 12 -1.66 -14.39 -0.06
C PRO A 12 -1.53 -14.53 -1.58
N SER A 13 -2.60 -14.99 -2.26
CA SER A 13 -2.57 -15.13 -3.73
C SER A 13 -2.37 -13.79 -4.43
N PHE A 14 -2.97 -12.72 -3.93
CA PHE A 14 -2.74 -11.40 -4.48
C PHE A 14 -1.31 -10.93 -4.24
N SER A 15 -0.80 -11.14 -3.03
CA SER A 15 0.57 -10.72 -2.68
C SER A 15 1.60 -11.42 -3.56
N GLU A 16 1.42 -12.70 -3.86
CA GLU A 16 2.31 -13.44 -4.74
C GLU A 16 2.24 -12.91 -6.18
N ALA A 17 1.03 -12.67 -6.68
CA ALA A 17 0.85 -12.15 -8.03
C ALA A 17 1.46 -10.75 -8.17
N ALA A 18 1.28 -9.91 -7.16
CA ALA A 18 1.86 -8.57 -7.17
C ALA A 18 3.39 -8.62 -7.12
N ARG A 19 3.96 -9.54 -6.33
CA ARG A 19 5.40 -9.73 -6.26
C ARG A 19 5.97 -10.08 -7.64
N GLU A 20 5.35 -11.02 -8.33
CA GLU A 20 5.79 -11.43 -9.66
C GLU A 20 5.67 -10.28 -10.67
N LEU A 21 4.57 -9.54 -10.60
CA LEU A 21 4.32 -8.43 -11.50
C LEU A 21 5.35 -7.31 -11.33
N LEU A 22 5.67 -6.96 -10.10
CA LEU A 22 6.48 -5.78 -9.80
C LEU A 22 7.99 -6.04 -9.78
N THR A 23 8.41 -7.25 -9.51
CA THR A 23 9.84 -7.57 -9.38
C THR A 23 10.64 -7.21 -10.64
N ASP A 24 10.09 -7.47 -11.83
CA ASP A 24 10.76 -7.17 -13.08
C ASP A 24 10.73 -5.68 -13.45
N GLN A 25 10.09 -4.83 -12.63
CA GLN A 25 9.91 -3.41 -12.92
C GLN A 25 10.68 -2.50 -11.95
N GLU A 26 11.74 -3.02 -11.37
CA GLU A 26 12.59 -2.31 -10.40
C GLU A 26 11.85 -1.92 -9.12
N VAL A 27 10.89 -2.73 -8.73
CA VAL A 27 10.22 -2.63 -7.43
C VAL A 27 10.58 -3.85 -6.62
N ALA A 28 11.21 -3.65 -5.48
CA ALA A 28 11.60 -4.75 -4.59
C ALA A 28 10.51 -4.94 -3.54
N ILE A 29 9.85 -6.09 -3.57
CA ILE A 29 8.88 -6.44 -2.54
C ILE A 29 9.68 -6.96 -1.34
N VAL A 30 9.84 -6.13 -0.33
CA VAL A 30 10.68 -6.46 0.84
C VAL A 30 9.95 -7.27 1.89
N GLY A 31 8.63 -7.34 1.81
CA GLY A 31 7.85 -8.15 2.73
C GLY A 31 6.37 -8.07 2.42
N THR A 32 5.60 -8.89 3.13
CA THR A 32 4.14 -8.89 3.05
C THR A 32 3.58 -8.95 4.46
N ALA A 33 2.35 -8.47 4.63
CA ALA A 33 1.63 -8.53 5.89
C ALA A 33 0.16 -8.83 5.62
N THR A 34 -0.50 -9.53 6.53
CA THR A 34 -1.89 -9.92 6.36
C THR A 34 -2.84 -9.22 7.35
N SER A 35 -2.28 -8.43 8.26
CA SER A 35 -3.06 -7.68 9.26
C SER A 35 -2.40 -6.35 9.54
N SER A 36 -3.14 -5.46 10.21
CA SER A 36 -2.59 -4.16 10.60
C SER A 36 -1.43 -4.30 11.57
N ALA A 37 -1.54 -5.18 12.55
CA ALA A 37 -0.46 -5.40 13.54
C ALA A 37 0.81 -5.89 12.86
N GLU A 38 0.69 -6.85 11.96
CA GLU A 38 1.84 -7.38 11.21
C GLU A 38 2.44 -6.30 10.31
N ALA A 39 1.58 -5.49 9.67
CA ALA A 39 2.04 -4.39 8.82
C ALA A 39 2.88 -3.38 9.60
N ILE A 40 2.41 -2.98 10.77
CA ILE A 40 3.14 -2.03 11.61
C ILE A 40 4.50 -2.60 12.01
N GLN A 41 4.53 -3.87 12.40
CA GLN A 41 5.78 -4.54 12.76
C GLN A 41 6.75 -4.58 11.59
N ARG A 42 6.28 -4.98 10.39
CA ARG A 42 7.09 -5.05 9.19
C ARG A 42 7.64 -3.68 8.78
N ILE A 43 6.83 -2.65 8.90
CA ILE A 43 7.26 -1.29 8.57
C ILE A 43 8.39 -0.84 9.49
N GLN A 44 8.29 -1.14 10.78
CA GLN A 44 9.34 -0.80 11.73
C GLN A 44 10.65 -1.56 11.48
N GLU A 45 10.53 -2.83 11.10
CA GLU A 45 11.70 -3.67 10.84
C GLU A 45 12.35 -3.39 9.50
N LEU A 46 11.55 -3.26 8.44
CA LEU A 46 12.02 -3.22 7.07
C LEU A 46 12.16 -1.81 6.51
N ARG A 47 11.45 -0.85 7.07
CA ARG A 47 11.44 0.55 6.65
C ARG A 47 11.28 0.68 5.13
N PRO A 48 10.16 0.18 4.57
CA PRO A 48 9.92 0.30 3.14
C PRO A 48 9.67 1.75 2.73
N ASP A 49 9.89 2.03 1.45
CA ASP A 49 9.57 3.36 0.90
C ASP A 49 8.08 3.56 0.77
N VAL A 50 7.36 2.49 0.40
CA VAL A 50 5.92 2.54 0.17
C VAL A 50 5.27 1.27 0.70
N ALA A 51 4.05 1.40 1.19
CA ALA A 51 3.20 0.27 1.57
C ALA A 51 1.95 0.30 0.69
N LEU A 52 1.70 -0.81 0.01
CA LEU A 52 0.46 -1.02 -0.74
C LEU A 52 -0.52 -1.68 0.22
N VAL A 53 -1.57 -0.98 0.60
CA VAL A 53 -2.49 -1.41 1.65
C VAL A 53 -3.87 -1.63 1.08
N ASP A 54 -4.37 -2.87 1.16
CA ASP A 54 -5.73 -3.17 0.79
C ASP A 54 -6.68 -2.46 1.76
N ILE A 55 -7.68 -1.79 1.24
CA ILE A 55 -8.68 -1.13 2.09
C ILE A 55 -9.52 -2.14 2.86
N ASP A 56 -9.60 -3.38 2.38
CA ASP A 56 -10.33 -4.46 3.02
C ASP A 56 -9.35 -5.52 3.54
N LEU A 57 -9.10 -5.50 4.84
CA LEU A 57 -8.19 -6.42 5.52
C LEU A 57 -8.97 -7.40 6.41
N GLY A 58 -10.04 -7.96 5.87
CA GLY A 58 -10.92 -8.85 6.64
C GLY A 58 -11.75 -8.03 7.63
N GLU A 59 -11.51 -8.22 8.91
CA GLU A 59 -12.22 -7.46 9.95
C GLU A 59 -11.64 -6.06 10.16
N GLU A 60 -10.48 -5.79 9.56
CA GLU A 60 -9.78 -4.51 9.70
C GLU A 60 -9.91 -3.67 8.44
N SER A 61 -9.63 -2.38 8.57
CA SER A 61 -9.70 -1.44 7.46
C SER A 61 -8.32 -0.87 7.14
N GLY A 62 -7.97 -0.85 5.84
CA GLY A 62 -6.76 -0.20 5.39
C GLY A 62 -6.76 1.30 5.67
N PHE A 63 -7.94 1.94 5.71
CA PHE A 63 -8.04 3.35 6.09
C PHE A 63 -7.60 3.58 7.54
N ASP A 64 -8.02 2.68 8.44
CA ASP A 64 -7.64 2.77 9.84
C ASP A 64 -6.14 2.56 10.02
N LEU A 65 -5.56 1.62 9.29
CA LEU A 65 -4.11 1.39 9.32
C LEU A 65 -3.36 2.63 8.85
N ALA A 66 -3.80 3.26 7.75
CA ALA A 66 -3.16 4.48 7.25
C ALA A 66 -3.20 5.59 8.30
N ARG A 67 -4.33 5.77 8.98
CA ARG A 67 -4.45 6.77 10.04
C ARG A 67 -3.54 6.46 11.21
N GLN A 68 -3.44 5.19 11.58
CA GLN A 68 -2.58 4.78 12.68
C GLN A 68 -1.10 5.03 12.37
N LEU A 69 -0.67 4.69 11.15
CA LEU A 69 0.70 4.93 10.73
C LEU A 69 1.05 6.42 10.75
N ALA A 70 0.13 7.26 10.29
CA ALA A 70 0.33 8.71 10.34
C ALA A 70 0.43 9.21 11.77
N ALA A 71 -0.44 8.71 12.66
CA ALA A 71 -0.44 9.09 14.07
C ALA A 71 0.84 8.65 14.79
N ASP A 72 1.41 7.51 14.37
CA ASP A 72 2.66 7.00 14.93
C ASP A 72 3.90 7.71 14.39
N GLY A 73 3.72 8.66 13.47
CA GLY A 73 4.85 9.39 12.88
C GLY A 73 5.65 8.60 11.86
N SER A 74 5.05 7.54 11.31
CA SER A 74 5.72 6.74 10.29
C SER A 74 5.96 7.56 9.03
N VAL A 75 7.14 7.38 8.42
CA VAL A 75 7.50 8.09 7.18
C VAL A 75 7.16 7.28 5.94
N VAL A 76 6.61 6.07 6.09
CA VAL A 76 6.22 5.25 4.95
C VAL A 76 5.09 5.93 4.18
N GLN A 77 5.18 5.90 2.85
CA GLN A 77 4.10 6.41 2.01
C GLN A 77 3.11 5.30 1.75
N VAL A 78 1.83 5.57 1.96
CA VAL A 78 0.77 4.57 1.84
C VAL A 78 -0.02 4.80 0.57
N ILE A 79 -0.13 3.75 -0.25
CA ILE A 79 -1.04 3.71 -1.40
C ILE A 79 -2.11 2.68 -1.07
N LEU A 80 -3.37 3.11 -1.13
CA LEU A 80 -4.49 2.20 -0.91
C LEU A 80 -4.77 1.42 -2.19
N ILE A 81 -5.05 0.15 -2.06
CA ILE A 81 -5.42 -0.71 -3.19
C ILE A 81 -6.73 -1.42 -2.90
N SER A 82 -7.49 -1.73 -3.95
CA SER A 82 -8.76 -2.43 -3.80
C SER A 82 -9.20 -3.05 -5.11
N THR A 83 -10.04 -4.09 -5.00
CA THR A 83 -10.77 -4.64 -6.16
C THR A 83 -11.98 -3.77 -6.51
N HIS A 84 -12.36 -2.85 -5.61
CA HIS A 84 -13.49 -1.94 -5.82
C HIS A 84 -13.07 -0.69 -6.56
N ASP A 85 -14.04 0.03 -7.10
CA ASP A 85 -13.83 1.28 -7.80
C ASP A 85 -13.52 2.39 -6.79
N GLU A 86 -12.59 3.28 -7.14
CA GLU A 86 -12.22 4.45 -6.34
C GLU A 86 -13.46 5.26 -5.94
N ARG A 87 -14.43 5.39 -6.83
CA ARG A 87 -15.62 6.21 -6.60
C ARG A 87 -16.45 5.76 -5.40
N GLU A 88 -16.41 4.47 -5.07
CA GLU A 88 -17.14 3.94 -3.91
C GLU A 88 -16.58 4.47 -2.59
N PHE A 89 -15.32 4.83 -2.56
CA PHE A 89 -14.61 5.21 -1.35
C PHE A 89 -14.02 6.62 -1.42
N LYS A 90 -14.46 7.43 -2.39
CA LYS A 90 -13.82 8.72 -2.65
C LYS A 90 -13.67 9.60 -1.43
N LYS A 91 -14.71 9.72 -0.60
CA LYS A 91 -14.63 10.55 0.60
C LYS A 91 -13.63 10.02 1.61
N LEU A 92 -13.59 8.71 1.78
CA LEU A 92 -12.63 8.06 2.70
C LEU A 92 -11.20 8.20 2.19
N ILE A 93 -11.00 8.04 0.88
CA ILE A 93 -9.69 8.19 0.25
C ILE A 93 -9.20 9.63 0.42
N ASP A 94 -10.05 10.60 0.10
CA ASP A 94 -9.68 12.02 0.17
C ASP A 94 -9.37 12.49 1.59
N SER A 95 -9.99 11.87 2.59
CA SER A 95 -9.77 12.23 3.99
C SER A 95 -8.66 11.42 4.66
N SER A 96 -8.08 10.43 3.98
CA SER A 96 -7.07 9.57 4.59
C SER A 96 -5.66 10.12 4.32
N PRO A 97 -4.70 9.85 5.23
CA PRO A 97 -3.31 10.33 5.07
C PRO A 97 -2.51 9.39 4.16
N THR A 98 -2.91 9.32 2.89
CA THR A 98 -2.28 8.46 1.90
C THR A 98 -1.87 9.27 0.69
N VAL A 99 -0.97 8.71 -0.12
CA VAL A 99 -0.53 9.37 -1.35
C VAL A 99 -1.48 9.10 -2.52
N GLY A 100 -2.36 8.10 -2.40
CA GLY A 100 -3.33 7.84 -3.43
C GLY A 100 -3.94 6.45 -3.35
N PHE A 101 -4.64 6.10 -4.41
CA PHE A 101 -5.38 4.85 -4.53
C PHE A 101 -5.12 4.24 -5.89
N LEU A 102 -5.01 2.91 -5.94
CA LEU A 102 -4.98 2.15 -7.19
C LEU A 102 -5.95 0.99 -7.10
N ALA A 103 -6.74 0.80 -8.15
CA ALA A 103 -7.46 -0.45 -8.30
C ALA A 103 -6.43 -1.57 -8.48
N LYS A 104 -6.69 -2.75 -7.93
CA LYS A 104 -5.74 -3.86 -8.05
C LYS A 104 -5.43 -4.20 -9.50
N THR A 105 -6.38 -3.99 -10.41
CA THR A 105 -6.19 -4.21 -11.85
C THR A 105 -5.29 -3.18 -12.50
N GLU A 106 -5.03 -2.07 -11.83
CA GLU A 106 -4.17 -0.99 -12.34
C GLU A 106 -2.79 -0.97 -11.68
N LEU A 107 -2.50 -1.97 -10.88
CA LEU A 107 -1.22 -2.06 -10.17
C LEU A 107 -0.07 -2.24 -11.15
N SER A 108 0.88 -1.29 -11.12
CA SER A 108 2.10 -1.34 -11.91
C SER A 108 3.14 -0.43 -11.26
N ALA A 109 4.41 -0.67 -11.57
CA ALA A 109 5.48 0.20 -11.08
C ALA A 109 5.30 1.63 -11.57
N GLU A 110 4.86 1.80 -12.82
CA GLU A 110 4.60 3.12 -13.38
C GLU A 110 3.54 3.88 -12.60
N ASN A 111 2.41 3.23 -12.30
CA ASN A 111 1.32 3.87 -11.55
C ASN A 111 1.72 4.17 -10.12
N ILE A 112 2.48 3.28 -9.47
CA ILE A 112 3.00 3.53 -8.14
C ILE A 112 3.89 4.76 -8.13
N ARG A 113 4.84 4.83 -9.05
CA ARG A 113 5.78 5.96 -9.12
C ARG A 113 5.07 7.26 -9.44
N ARG A 114 4.04 7.21 -10.28
CA ARG A 114 3.26 8.41 -10.61
C ARG A 114 2.60 8.99 -9.36
N LEU A 115 2.00 8.14 -8.53
CA LEU A 115 1.37 8.61 -7.29
C LEU A 115 2.40 9.20 -6.32
N LEU A 116 3.56 8.56 -6.20
CA LEU A 116 4.61 9.05 -5.31
C LEU A 116 5.16 10.40 -5.80
N GLU A 117 5.32 10.57 -7.10
CA GLU A 117 5.76 11.84 -7.68
C GLU A 117 4.75 12.95 -7.46
N GLN A 118 3.46 12.66 -7.61
CA GLN A 118 2.40 13.63 -7.36
C GLN A 118 2.37 14.08 -5.91
N ALA A 119 2.67 13.18 -4.99
CA ALA A 119 2.68 13.50 -3.56
C ALA A 119 3.84 14.44 -3.20
N GLU A 120 4.93 14.44 -3.97
CA GLU A 120 6.10 15.28 -3.73
C GLU A 120 5.93 16.70 -4.29
N THR A 121 4.97 16.91 -5.15
CA THR A 121 4.67 18.22 -5.70
C THR A 121 3.51 18.86 -4.98
#